data_83401a4025ed619a990ab1ce788fedfe
#
_entry.id   83401a4025ed619a990ab1ce788fedfe
#
_cell.length_a   1.000
_cell.length_b   1.000
_cell.length_c   1.000
_cell.angle_alpha   90.00
_cell.angle_beta   90.00
_cell.angle_gamma   90.00
#
_symmetry.space_group_name_H-M   'P 1'
#
loop_
_entity.id
_entity.type
_entity.pdbx_description
1 polymer ?
#
loop_
_entity_poly.entity_id
_entity_poly.type
_entity_poly.pdbx_seq_one_letter_code
_entity_poly.pdbx_strand_id
1 'polypeptide(L)'
;TNEPLKDEVYPQLSLVEGVEMREEKLDYLDEKIIRYLRKIGQQELSDNQIQEVYGMMSIVNDIENIGDTIEKNMIPLIAKKSALNMDFSPEGKEELTIYHTKVSKQVNRLKKALSNLDTNKAEKIINKEGKYSALETKYRISHLERLHEDRKESIETHEIHMELMDLLKQINVYSGEIAKTIHALGELNLG
;
A
#
# COMPACT_ATOMS: atom_id res chain seq x y z
N THR A 1 11.45 17.43 24.21
CA THR A 1 12.19 16.39 23.44
C THR A 1 11.19 15.32 23.07
N ASN A 2 10.72 15.33 21.79
CA ASN A 2 9.90 14.24 21.31
C ASN A 2 10.81 13.02 21.10
N GLU A 3 10.68 12.00 21.96
CA GLU A 3 11.32 10.73 21.68
C GLU A 3 10.76 10.16 20.38
N PRO A 4 11.61 9.55 19.53
CA PRO A 4 11.13 8.92 18.30
C PRO A 4 10.14 7.79 18.63
N LEU A 5 9.09 7.67 17.83
CA LEU A 5 8.12 6.58 17.94
C LEU A 5 8.87 5.25 17.86
N LYS A 6 8.54 4.33 18.78
CA LYS A 6 9.11 2.99 18.83
C LYS A 6 8.36 2.03 17.93
N ASP A 7 9.05 1.03 17.39
CA ASP A 7 8.41 -0.07 16.67
C ASP A 7 7.59 -0.96 17.63
N GLU A 8 6.37 -1.31 17.23
CA GLU A 8 5.45 -2.09 18.08
C GLU A 8 5.91 -3.55 18.31
N VAL A 9 6.62 -4.13 17.33
CA VAL A 9 7.07 -5.54 17.38
C VAL A 9 8.49 -5.64 17.92
N TYR A 10 9.33 -4.65 17.61
CA TYR A 10 10.72 -4.57 18.03
C TYR A 10 10.97 -3.27 18.81
N PRO A 11 10.59 -3.19 20.10
CA PRO A 11 10.64 -1.95 20.89
C PRO A 11 12.03 -1.33 21.08
N GLN A 12 13.10 -2.07 20.75
CA GLN A 12 14.48 -1.57 20.73
C GLN A 12 14.78 -0.71 19.51
N LEU A 13 13.94 -0.79 18.45
CA LEU A 13 14.07 -0.01 17.22
C LEU A 13 13.12 1.18 17.27
N SER A 14 13.50 2.27 16.58
CA SER A 14 12.55 3.30 16.19
C SER A 14 11.58 2.77 15.14
N LEU A 15 10.47 3.46 14.93
CA LEU A 15 9.51 3.10 13.87
C LEU A 15 10.19 3.04 12.49
N VAL A 16 11.07 3.99 12.18
CA VAL A 16 11.78 4.06 10.90
C VAL A 16 12.70 2.86 10.74
N GLU A 17 13.57 2.59 11.72
CA GLU A 17 14.46 1.40 11.70
C GLU A 17 13.67 0.09 11.59
N GLY A 18 12.49 0.02 12.21
CA GLY A 18 11.60 -1.12 12.10
C GLY A 18 11.01 -1.29 10.70
N VAL A 19 10.73 -0.21 9.98
CA VAL A 19 10.28 -0.25 8.58
C VAL A 19 11.43 -0.68 7.67
N GLU A 20 12.60 -0.04 7.77
CA GLU A 20 13.80 -0.37 7.00
C GLU A 20 14.17 -1.87 7.14
N MET A 21 14.18 -2.38 8.36
CA MET A 21 14.45 -3.81 8.60
C MET A 21 13.43 -4.74 7.94
N ARG A 22 12.15 -4.33 7.84
CA ARG A 22 11.12 -5.13 7.15
C ARG A 22 11.29 -5.07 5.65
N GLU A 23 11.69 -3.92 5.12
CA GLU A 23 11.95 -3.74 3.71
C GLU A 23 13.14 -4.57 3.24
N GLU A 24 14.26 -4.58 3.96
CA GLU A 24 15.39 -5.46 3.66
C GLU A 24 14.98 -6.95 3.59
N LYS A 25 14.05 -7.37 4.45
CA LYS A 25 13.51 -8.74 4.42
C LYS A 25 12.60 -8.98 3.23
N LEU A 26 11.84 -7.97 2.85
CA LEU A 26 10.91 -8.04 1.72
C LEU A 26 11.70 -8.14 0.41
N ASP A 27 12.71 -7.29 0.21
CA ASP A 27 13.66 -7.34 -0.91
C ASP A 27 14.32 -8.71 -1.04
N TYR A 28 14.83 -9.25 0.09
CA TYR A 28 15.42 -10.58 0.11
C TYR A 28 14.44 -11.67 -0.34
N LEU A 29 13.19 -11.61 0.13
CA LEU A 29 12.16 -12.59 -0.24
C LEU A 29 11.75 -12.45 -1.70
N ASP A 30 11.58 -11.22 -2.20
CA ASP A 30 11.32 -10.93 -3.61
C ASP A 30 12.37 -11.59 -4.49
N GLU A 31 13.65 -11.28 -4.26
CA GLU A 31 14.76 -11.87 -5.03
C GLU A 31 14.73 -13.41 -5.04
N LYS A 32 14.46 -14.03 -3.89
CA LYS A 32 14.43 -15.50 -3.78
C LYS A 32 13.22 -16.11 -4.49
N ILE A 33 12.05 -15.52 -4.31
CA ILE A 33 10.81 -16.02 -4.93
C ILE A 33 10.88 -15.84 -6.45
N ILE A 34 11.26 -14.67 -6.94
CA ILE A 34 11.39 -14.40 -8.38
C ILE A 34 12.43 -15.33 -9.02
N ARG A 35 13.57 -15.54 -8.36
CA ARG A 35 14.59 -16.50 -8.84
C ARG A 35 14.04 -17.93 -8.91
N TYR A 36 13.24 -18.35 -7.95
CA TYR A 36 12.61 -19.66 -7.92
C TYR A 36 11.56 -19.80 -9.04
N LEU A 37 10.68 -18.82 -9.19
CA LEU A 37 9.65 -18.79 -10.23
C LEU A 37 10.25 -18.80 -11.64
N ARG A 38 11.37 -18.07 -11.86
CA ARG A 38 12.11 -18.13 -13.13
C ARG A 38 12.63 -19.53 -13.45
N LYS A 39 13.11 -20.29 -12.45
CA LYS A 39 13.54 -21.68 -12.65
C LYS A 39 12.38 -22.59 -13.01
N ILE A 40 11.21 -22.39 -12.42
CA ILE A 40 9.99 -23.12 -12.81
C ILE A 40 9.62 -22.78 -14.24
N GLY A 41 9.63 -21.50 -14.63
CA GLY A 41 9.29 -21.03 -15.97
C GLY A 41 10.24 -21.53 -17.09
N GLN A 42 11.39 -22.11 -16.74
CA GLN A 42 12.31 -22.74 -17.69
C GLN A 42 11.99 -24.22 -17.97
N GLN A 43 11.00 -24.78 -17.28
CA GLN A 43 10.55 -26.16 -17.47
C GLN A 43 9.44 -26.23 -18.52
N GLU A 44 9.11 -27.45 -18.97
CA GLU A 44 7.93 -27.66 -19.79
C GLU A 44 6.67 -27.49 -18.93
N LEU A 45 5.93 -26.40 -19.17
CA LEU A 45 4.74 -26.04 -18.44
C LEU A 45 3.51 -26.07 -19.34
N SER A 46 2.37 -26.46 -18.78
CA SER A 46 1.07 -26.25 -19.43
C SER A 46 0.70 -24.75 -19.41
N ASP A 47 -0.27 -24.36 -20.24
CA ASP A 47 -0.75 -22.98 -20.32
C ASP A 47 -1.24 -22.46 -18.96
N ASN A 48 -1.94 -23.27 -18.17
CA ASN A 48 -2.38 -22.93 -16.83
C ASN A 48 -1.19 -22.68 -15.88
N GLN A 49 -0.19 -23.55 -15.92
CA GLN A 49 1.02 -23.38 -15.10
C GLN A 49 1.82 -22.13 -15.48
N ILE A 50 1.86 -21.78 -16.77
CA ILE A 50 2.47 -20.51 -17.22
C ILE A 50 1.73 -19.32 -16.61
N GLN A 51 0.39 -19.33 -16.64
CA GLN A 51 -0.43 -18.28 -16.03
C GLN A 51 -0.26 -18.21 -14.51
N GLU A 52 -0.16 -19.36 -13.83
CA GLU A 52 0.12 -19.42 -12.39
C GLU A 52 1.48 -18.78 -12.04
N VAL A 53 2.53 -19.14 -12.76
CA VAL A 53 3.87 -18.57 -12.56
C VAL A 53 3.87 -17.07 -12.79
N TYR A 54 3.26 -16.61 -13.87
CA TYR A 54 3.14 -15.19 -14.20
C TYR A 54 2.35 -14.43 -13.11
N GLY A 55 1.21 -14.96 -12.68
CA GLY A 55 0.39 -14.38 -11.64
C GLY A 55 1.12 -14.28 -10.29
N MET A 56 1.89 -15.33 -9.92
CA MET A 56 2.71 -15.27 -8.71
C MET A 56 3.83 -14.23 -8.79
N MET A 57 4.48 -14.09 -9.97
CA MET A 57 5.49 -13.04 -10.18
C MET A 57 4.88 -11.65 -10.07
N SER A 58 3.68 -11.43 -10.62
CA SER A 58 2.95 -10.16 -10.51
C SER A 58 2.61 -9.84 -9.04
N ILE A 59 2.11 -10.83 -8.28
CA ILE A 59 1.82 -10.64 -6.84
C ILE A 59 3.06 -10.22 -6.07
N VAL A 60 4.19 -10.89 -6.31
CA VAL A 60 5.46 -10.60 -5.60
C VAL A 60 5.92 -9.19 -5.91
N ASN A 61 5.91 -8.78 -7.18
CA ASN A 61 6.26 -7.44 -7.62
C ASN A 61 5.35 -6.36 -7.00
N ASP A 62 4.04 -6.61 -6.91
CA ASP A 62 3.11 -5.64 -6.33
C ASP A 62 3.27 -5.53 -4.80
N ILE A 63 3.67 -6.60 -4.12
CA ILE A 63 4.00 -6.56 -2.68
C ILE A 63 5.27 -5.73 -2.44
N GLU A 64 6.30 -5.91 -3.25
CA GLU A 64 7.53 -5.11 -3.20
C GLU A 64 7.22 -3.64 -3.46
N ASN A 65 6.42 -3.32 -4.48
CA ASN A 65 5.98 -1.95 -4.75
C ASN A 65 5.22 -1.30 -3.58
N ILE A 66 4.48 -2.07 -2.78
CA ILE A 66 3.85 -1.56 -1.55
C ILE A 66 4.91 -1.24 -0.50
N GLY A 67 5.92 -2.09 -0.32
CA GLY A 67 7.03 -1.87 0.59
C GLY A 67 7.81 -0.61 0.21
N ASP A 68 8.25 -0.52 -1.02
CA ASP A 68 8.92 0.65 -1.61
C ASP A 68 8.12 1.94 -1.42
N THR A 69 6.81 1.88 -1.64
CA THR A 69 5.93 3.05 -1.42
C THR A 69 5.99 3.52 0.03
N ILE A 70 6.06 2.61 0.99
CA ILE A 70 6.13 2.96 2.41
C ILE A 70 7.53 3.46 2.79
N GLU A 71 8.58 2.69 2.49
CA GLU A 71 9.95 2.98 2.92
C GLU A 71 10.52 4.17 2.16
N LYS A 72 10.52 4.11 0.81
CA LYS A 72 11.21 5.11 -0.03
C LYS A 72 10.42 6.41 -0.22
N ASN A 73 9.07 6.35 -0.10
CA ASN A 73 8.23 7.52 -0.36
C ASN A 73 7.53 8.07 0.88
N MET A 74 6.90 7.23 1.74
CA MET A 74 6.16 7.75 2.90
C MET A 74 7.08 8.14 4.07
N ILE A 75 8.12 7.35 4.37
CA ILE A 75 9.04 7.64 5.47
C ILE A 75 9.72 9.01 5.34
N PRO A 76 10.23 9.42 4.17
CA PRO A 76 10.82 10.76 3.99
C PRO A 76 9.86 11.91 4.28
N LEU A 77 8.54 11.70 4.14
CA LEU A 77 7.55 12.73 4.44
C LEU A 77 7.50 13.09 5.93
N ILE A 78 7.94 12.20 6.82
CA ILE A 78 8.04 12.49 8.25
C ILE A 78 9.01 13.66 8.49
N ALA A 79 10.17 13.63 7.84
CA ALA A 79 11.16 14.72 7.96
C ALA A 79 10.64 16.00 7.29
N LYS A 80 10.06 15.91 6.09
CA LYS A 80 9.43 17.06 5.41
C LYS A 80 8.35 17.71 6.28
N LYS A 81 7.43 16.88 6.86
CA LYS A 81 6.36 17.39 7.73
C LYS A 81 6.90 18.02 9.00
N SER A 82 7.94 17.42 9.61
CA SER A 82 8.57 17.95 10.82
C SER A 82 9.28 19.29 10.59
N ALA A 83 9.73 19.57 9.38
CA ALA A 83 10.34 20.84 9.01
C ALA A 83 9.31 21.98 8.82
N LEU A 84 8.03 21.65 8.65
CA LEU A 84 6.98 22.65 8.58
C LEU A 84 6.59 23.11 9.98
N ASN A 85 6.47 24.44 10.16
CA ASN A 85 5.97 25.05 11.41
C ASN A 85 4.43 25.06 11.49
N MET A 86 3.77 24.24 10.69
CA MET A 86 2.31 24.18 10.56
C MET A 86 1.84 22.73 10.57
N ASP A 87 0.74 22.43 11.25
CA ASP A 87 0.07 21.14 11.18
C ASP A 87 -0.99 21.14 10.06
N PHE A 88 -1.46 19.96 9.66
CA PHE A 88 -2.62 19.84 8.79
C PHE A 88 -3.83 20.54 9.40
N SER A 89 -4.73 21.06 8.57
CA SER A 89 -6.04 21.48 9.05
C SER A 89 -6.75 20.32 9.76
N PRO A 90 -7.62 20.59 10.75
CA PRO A 90 -8.35 19.53 11.45
C PRO A 90 -9.06 18.56 10.48
N GLU A 91 -9.72 19.11 9.46
CA GLU A 91 -10.42 18.34 8.44
C GLU A 91 -9.44 17.53 7.58
N GLY A 92 -8.32 18.11 7.15
CA GLY A 92 -7.29 17.42 6.37
C GLY A 92 -6.65 16.26 7.14
N LYS A 93 -6.42 16.43 8.44
CA LYS A 93 -5.92 15.38 9.32
C LYS A 93 -6.93 14.24 9.49
N GLU A 94 -8.21 14.57 9.64
CA GLU A 94 -9.28 13.58 9.72
C GLU A 94 -9.41 12.79 8.42
N GLU A 95 -9.40 13.46 7.27
CA GLU A 95 -9.47 12.84 5.93
C GLU A 95 -8.33 11.86 5.70
N LEU A 96 -7.09 12.27 5.97
CA LEU A 96 -5.90 11.41 5.89
C LEU A 96 -6.03 10.19 6.83
N THR A 97 -6.46 10.40 8.07
CA THR A 97 -6.62 9.33 9.07
C THR A 97 -7.68 8.32 8.65
N ILE A 98 -8.82 8.80 8.15
CA ILE A 98 -9.89 7.93 7.68
C ILE A 98 -9.43 7.14 6.45
N TYR A 99 -8.78 7.79 5.49
CA TYR A 99 -8.32 7.13 4.27
C TYR A 99 -7.22 6.10 4.58
N HIS A 100 -6.23 6.45 5.38
CA HIS A 100 -5.22 5.53 5.89
C HIS A 100 -5.86 4.31 6.56
N THR A 101 -6.85 4.51 7.44
CA THR A 101 -7.55 3.41 8.10
C THR A 101 -8.26 2.47 7.10
N LYS A 102 -8.82 3.02 6.01
CA LYS A 102 -9.45 2.22 4.96
C LYS A 102 -8.42 1.40 4.18
N VAL A 103 -7.31 2.02 3.77
CA VAL A 103 -6.22 1.36 3.05
C VAL A 103 -5.58 0.27 3.93
N SER A 104 -5.26 0.56 5.19
CA SER A 104 -4.74 -0.42 6.14
C SER A 104 -5.67 -1.64 6.31
N LYS A 105 -6.99 -1.41 6.33
CA LYS A 105 -7.97 -2.51 6.33
C LYS A 105 -7.95 -3.33 5.04
N GLN A 106 -7.65 -2.74 3.89
CA GLN A 106 -7.49 -3.48 2.63
C GLN A 106 -6.24 -4.35 2.67
N VAL A 107 -5.10 -3.79 3.06
CA VAL A 107 -3.85 -4.54 3.21
C VAL A 107 -4.02 -5.73 4.18
N ASN A 108 -4.72 -5.50 5.31
CA ASN A 108 -5.02 -6.59 6.26
C ASN A 108 -5.95 -7.68 5.68
N ARG A 109 -6.87 -7.32 4.77
CA ARG A 109 -7.68 -8.30 4.04
C ARG A 109 -6.84 -9.05 3.03
N LEU A 110 -5.97 -8.33 2.32
CA LEU A 110 -5.04 -8.89 1.35
C LEU A 110 -4.14 -9.95 2.01
N LYS A 111 -3.53 -9.63 3.15
CA LYS A 111 -2.76 -10.60 3.94
C LYS A 111 -3.53 -11.91 4.19
N LYS A 112 -4.84 -11.80 4.53
CA LYS A 112 -5.70 -12.96 4.77
C LYS A 112 -6.12 -13.68 3.49
N ALA A 113 -6.20 -12.99 2.36
CA ALA A 113 -6.46 -13.61 1.06
C ALA A 113 -5.23 -14.37 0.56
N LEU A 114 -4.04 -13.78 0.66
CA LEU A 114 -2.77 -14.38 0.27
C LEU A 114 -2.44 -15.68 1.03
N SER A 115 -2.71 -15.72 2.34
CA SER A 115 -2.33 -16.88 3.17
C SER A 115 -2.92 -18.22 2.71
N ASN A 116 -4.04 -18.20 1.98
CA ASN A 116 -4.73 -19.40 1.51
C ASN A 116 -5.20 -19.27 0.05
N LEU A 117 -4.75 -18.27 -0.69
CA LEU A 117 -5.26 -17.90 -2.02
C LEU A 117 -6.81 -17.83 -2.05
N ASP A 118 -7.38 -17.18 -1.03
CA ASP A 118 -8.82 -17.14 -0.77
C ASP A 118 -9.51 -16.15 -1.74
N THR A 119 -10.12 -16.68 -2.79
CA THR A 119 -10.83 -15.92 -3.83
C THR A 119 -11.99 -15.10 -3.28
N ASN A 120 -12.71 -15.60 -2.26
CA ASN A 120 -13.82 -14.86 -1.64
C ASN A 120 -13.34 -13.62 -0.88
N LYS A 121 -12.16 -13.69 -0.28
CA LYS A 121 -11.54 -12.51 0.37
C LYS A 121 -10.98 -11.55 -0.66
N ALA A 122 -10.39 -12.06 -1.75
CA ALA A 122 -9.93 -11.27 -2.87
C ALA A 122 -11.09 -10.48 -3.50
N GLU A 123 -12.22 -11.11 -3.79
CA GLU A 123 -13.43 -10.46 -4.31
C GLU A 123 -13.91 -9.31 -3.40
N LYS A 124 -13.86 -9.47 -2.07
CA LYS A 124 -14.22 -8.40 -1.13
C LYS A 124 -13.29 -7.19 -1.21
N ILE A 125 -12.03 -7.37 -1.63
CA ILE A 125 -11.10 -6.28 -1.87
C ILE A 125 -11.48 -5.56 -3.16
N ILE A 126 -11.64 -6.30 -4.26
CA ILE A 126 -12.03 -5.81 -5.58
C ILE A 126 -13.32 -4.96 -5.49
N ASN A 127 -14.34 -5.49 -4.82
CA ASN A 127 -15.64 -4.82 -4.65
C ASN A 127 -15.59 -3.51 -3.83
N LYS A 128 -14.46 -3.22 -3.16
CA LYS A 128 -14.26 -1.97 -2.40
C LYS A 128 -13.42 -0.94 -3.14
N GLU A 129 -12.73 -1.32 -4.19
CA GLU A 129 -11.81 -0.45 -4.93
C GLU A 129 -12.50 0.85 -5.38
N GLY A 130 -13.63 0.74 -6.05
CA GLY A 130 -14.40 1.90 -6.51
C GLY A 130 -14.87 2.83 -5.38
N LYS A 131 -15.22 2.27 -4.21
CA LYS A 131 -15.63 3.06 -3.03
C LYS A 131 -14.46 3.86 -2.45
N TYR A 132 -13.26 3.28 -2.46
CA TYR A 132 -12.08 3.95 -1.91
C TYR A 132 -11.54 4.99 -2.89
N SER A 133 -11.62 4.73 -4.20
CA SER A 133 -11.33 5.73 -5.23
C SER A 133 -12.27 6.94 -5.14
N ALA A 134 -13.57 6.71 -4.98
CA ALA A 134 -14.55 7.78 -4.82
C ALA A 134 -14.30 8.60 -3.53
N LEU A 135 -13.89 7.94 -2.44
CA LEU A 135 -13.57 8.61 -1.18
C LEU A 135 -12.31 9.49 -1.32
N GLU A 136 -11.28 8.99 -1.98
CA GLU A 136 -10.06 9.72 -2.28
C GLU A 136 -10.38 10.98 -3.10
N THR A 137 -11.15 10.83 -4.19
CA THR A 137 -11.58 11.96 -5.02
C THR A 137 -12.36 12.99 -4.22
N LYS A 138 -13.26 12.56 -3.34
CA LYS A 138 -13.99 13.46 -2.43
C LYS A 138 -13.03 14.28 -1.57
N TYR A 139 -12.04 13.64 -0.96
CA TYR A 139 -11.10 14.32 -0.07
C TYR A 139 -10.17 15.29 -0.81
N ARG A 140 -9.80 14.99 -2.07
CA ARG A 140 -9.09 15.94 -2.92
C ARG A 140 -9.92 17.19 -3.21
N ILE A 141 -11.19 17.02 -3.52
CA ILE A 141 -12.11 18.14 -3.75
C ILE A 141 -12.20 18.99 -2.50
N SER A 142 -12.48 18.40 -1.34
CA SER A 142 -12.54 19.12 -0.06
C SER A 142 -11.24 19.87 0.27
N HIS A 143 -10.08 19.27 -0.07
CA HIS A 143 -8.80 19.94 0.12
C HIS A 143 -8.64 21.15 -0.80
N LEU A 144 -9.04 21.04 -2.09
CA LEU A 144 -9.02 22.17 -3.03
C LEU A 144 -9.97 23.32 -2.61
N GLU A 145 -11.13 22.98 -2.04
CA GLU A 145 -12.07 23.96 -1.47
C GLU A 145 -11.40 24.75 -0.34
N ARG A 146 -10.70 24.08 0.58
CA ARG A 146 -9.94 24.74 1.66
C ARG A 146 -8.81 25.63 1.14
N LEU A 147 -8.16 25.28 0.02
CA LEU A 147 -7.18 26.16 -0.62
C LEU A 147 -7.84 27.39 -1.22
N HIS A 148 -9.01 27.23 -1.83
CA HIS A 148 -9.78 28.36 -2.37
C HIS A 148 -10.29 29.32 -1.27
N GLU A 149 -10.51 28.81 -0.06
CA GLU A 149 -10.85 29.58 1.13
C GLU A 149 -9.63 30.24 1.81
N ASP A 150 -8.46 30.20 1.21
CA ASP A 150 -7.19 30.72 1.76
C ASP A 150 -6.86 30.15 3.16
N ARG A 151 -7.25 28.90 3.46
CA ARG A 151 -6.95 28.24 4.72
C ARG A 151 -5.44 28.01 4.83
N LYS A 152 -4.80 28.76 5.70
CA LYS A 152 -3.34 28.80 5.85
C LYS A 152 -2.73 27.42 6.09
N GLU A 153 -3.33 26.62 6.97
CA GLU A 153 -2.87 25.26 7.27
C GLU A 153 -2.90 24.37 6.03
N SER A 154 -3.94 24.50 5.22
CA SER A 154 -4.08 23.72 3.97
C SER A 154 -3.09 24.16 2.91
N ILE A 155 -2.77 25.46 2.82
CA ILE A 155 -1.77 26.01 1.88
C ILE A 155 -0.38 25.53 2.27
N GLU A 156 0.02 25.72 3.53
CA GLU A 156 1.37 25.38 4.02
C GLU A 156 1.66 23.87 3.99
N THR A 157 0.64 23.02 4.12
CA THR A 157 0.79 21.56 4.12
C THR A 157 0.33 20.89 2.85
N HIS A 158 -0.03 21.66 1.80
CA HIS A 158 -0.63 21.17 0.56
C HIS A 158 0.16 20.02 -0.07
N GLU A 159 1.45 20.24 -0.30
CA GLU A 159 2.31 19.25 -0.98
C GLU A 159 2.31 17.92 -0.22
N ILE A 160 2.55 17.93 1.08
CA ILE A 160 2.64 16.70 1.89
C ILE A 160 1.27 16.03 2.01
N HIS A 161 0.19 16.81 2.14
CA HIS A 161 -1.17 16.25 2.19
C HIS A 161 -1.51 15.50 0.91
N MET A 162 -1.22 16.10 -0.24
CA MET A 162 -1.50 15.49 -1.55
C MET A 162 -0.61 14.28 -1.81
N GLU A 163 0.67 14.37 -1.47
CA GLU A 163 1.63 13.26 -1.61
C GLU A 163 1.20 12.05 -0.75
N LEU A 164 0.79 12.25 0.51
CA LEU A 164 0.25 11.19 1.36
C LEU A 164 -1.03 10.55 0.78
N MET A 165 -1.93 11.36 0.22
CA MET A 165 -3.13 10.84 -0.44
C MET A 165 -2.78 9.99 -1.66
N ASP A 166 -1.80 10.42 -2.47
CA ASP A 166 -1.34 9.67 -3.64
C ASP A 166 -0.69 8.34 -3.25
N LEU A 167 0.18 8.33 -2.26
CA LEU A 167 0.86 7.13 -1.79
C LEU A 167 -0.14 6.12 -1.19
N LEU A 168 -1.10 6.58 -0.40
CA LEU A 168 -2.17 5.71 0.12
C LEU A 168 -3.04 5.14 -1.00
N LYS A 169 -3.35 5.94 -2.03
CA LYS A 169 -4.07 5.48 -3.21
C LYS A 169 -3.27 4.41 -3.96
N GLN A 170 -1.98 4.60 -4.12
CA GLN A 170 -1.10 3.65 -4.80
C GLN A 170 -1.07 2.30 -4.08
N ILE A 171 -0.93 2.28 -2.75
CA ILE A 171 -1.01 1.06 -1.93
C ILE A 171 -2.38 0.36 -2.13
N ASN A 172 -3.46 1.14 -2.19
CA ASN A 172 -4.79 0.56 -2.43
C ASN A 172 -4.92 -0.05 -3.84
N VAL A 173 -4.33 0.57 -4.86
CA VAL A 173 -4.30 0.06 -6.24
C VAL A 173 -3.52 -1.26 -6.30
N TYR A 174 -2.30 -1.32 -5.77
CA TYR A 174 -1.53 -2.58 -5.72
C TYR A 174 -2.29 -3.69 -4.96
N SER A 175 -2.93 -3.32 -3.85
CA SER A 175 -3.77 -4.29 -3.11
C SER A 175 -4.94 -4.82 -3.95
N GLY A 176 -5.51 -4.01 -4.81
CA GLY A 176 -6.55 -4.39 -5.77
C GLY A 176 -6.02 -5.31 -6.87
N GLU A 177 -4.87 -4.99 -7.47
CA GLU A 177 -4.25 -5.80 -8.52
C GLU A 177 -3.86 -7.19 -8.00
N ILE A 178 -3.25 -7.27 -6.82
CA ILE A 178 -2.96 -8.55 -6.17
C ILE A 178 -4.26 -9.36 -5.96
N ALA A 179 -5.33 -8.72 -5.51
CA ALA A 179 -6.61 -9.39 -5.29
C ALA A 179 -7.22 -9.91 -6.60
N LYS A 180 -7.14 -9.15 -7.69
CA LYS A 180 -7.57 -9.58 -9.04
C LYS A 180 -6.77 -10.79 -9.51
N THR A 181 -5.46 -10.78 -9.29
CA THR A 181 -4.59 -11.90 -9.63
C THR A 181 -4.95 -13.17 -8.82
N ILE A 182 -5.16 -13.04 -7.50
CA ILE A 182 -5.61 -14.17 -6.65
C ILE A 182 -6.94 -14.74 -7.17
N HIS A 183 -7.89 -13.88 -7.53
CA HIS A 183 -9.18 -14.31 -8.06
C HIS A 183 -9.02 -15.07 -9.38
N ALA A 184 -8.24 -14.53 -10.31
CA ALA A 184 -7.97 -15.18 -11.60
C ALA A 184 -7.27 -16.53 -11.44
N LEU A 185 -6.26 -16.63 -10.55
CA LEU A 185 -5.59 -17.91 -10.26
C LEU A 185 -6.54 -18.94 -9.64
N GLY A 186 -7.51 -18.50 -8.84
CA GLY A 186 -8.53 -19.38 -8.29
C GLY A 186 -9.47 -19.97 -9.35
N GLU A 187 -9.79 -19.20 -10.39
CA GLU A 187 -10.61 -19.68 -11.52
C GLU A 187 -9.88 -20.72 -12.38
N LEU A 188 -8.55 -20.60 -12.56
CA LEU A 188 -7.74 -21.58 -13.29
C LEU A 188 -7.75 -22.96 -12.64
N ASN A 189 -7.86 -23.02 -11.31
CA ASN A 189 -7.85 -24.28 -10.55
C ASN A 189 -9.24 -24.95 -10.44
N LEU A 190 -10.29 -24.33 -10.97
CA LEU A 190 -11.67 -24.85 -10.97
C LEU A 190 -12.09 -25.43 -12.33
N GLY A 191 -11.30 -25.25 -13.38
CA GLY A 191 -11.50 -25.75 -14.76
C GLY A 191 -10.57 -26.88 -15.07
#